data_3425047585bc7cd256aef58254d8a9b3
#
_entry.id   3425047585bc7cd256aef58254d8a9b3
#
_cell.length_a   1.000
_cell.length_b   1.000
_cell.length_c   1.000
_cell.angle_alpha   90.00
_cell.angle_beta   90.00
_cell.angle_gamma   90.00
#
_symmetry.space_group_name_H-M   'P 1'
#
loop_
_entity.id
_entity.type
_entity.pdbx_description
1 polymer ?
#
loop_
_entity_poly.entity_id
_entity_poly.type
_entity_poly.pdbx_seq_one_letter_code
_entity_poly.pdbx_strand_id
1 'polypeptide(L)'
;VPISNSRDASFDIYVSEDRLQAVLTIHKGKGRGKPLQLKEVGRAIQSAGFKRLDFDRIKKDILAFYNGPEQDLTGYVLAEGSAPTPGPDGDLEFAVRFLEDEEAEPYRKAAQERPELLGDLPSISELPVSEVSRMARVQEEQRILSIALAGAGQPGVDVYGEQIPPAKGLEPKLKLLENVERKDNVVFSRIEGLMEEAQVDEETLVRVRPHRDSSVKVEIGTDRMRAMITLQEGVGAGTRLTEEGLQKALEEAGVIYGVDDAKVREGLLRAQHEGSIVRWLVAEGTPPEEAADGSFEFLIQLASDRGVSIRDDGTADYKNRDNITTVKAGTALARVRPPQDEPEAGTDVTGKELEPIRGQSVSVELGDNVRQEEESDGSSTLYAETDGEVIYEKKTLSVR
;
A
#
# COMPACT_ATOMS: atom_id res chain seq x y z
N VAL A 1 -41.82 58.54 -72.85
CA VAL A 1 -40.43 59.01 -72.47
C VAL A 1 -39.87 58.03 -71.47
N PRO A 2 -38.75 57.28 -71.71
CA PRO A 2 -38.21 56.36 -70.74
C PRO A 2 -37.64 57.23 -69.64
N ILE A 3 -38.11 56.95 -68.41
CA ILE A 3 -37.49 57.48 -67.18
C ILE A 3 -36.09 56.97 -67.16
N SER A 4 -35.12 57.85 -67.40
CA SER A 4 -33.70 57.46 -67.30
C SER A 4 -33.42 57.14 -65.83
N ASN A 5 -33.24 55.83 -65.52
CA ASN A 5 -32.77 55.37 -64.20
C ASN A 5 -31.34 55.92 -63.92
N SER A 6 -31.28 57.20 -63.54
CA SER A 6 -30.02 57.86 -63.19
C SER A 6 -29.79 57.65 -61.69
N ARG A 7 -28.59 57.13 -61.30
CA ARG A 7 -28.14 56.96 -59.93
C ARG A 7 -26.76 57.59 -59.76
N ASP A 8 -26.56 58.40 -58.78
CA ASP A 8 -25.23 58.91 -58.43
C ASP A 8 -24.38 57.78 -57.91
N ALA A 9 -23.08 57.87 -58.09
CA ALA A 9 -22.14 56.98 -57.50
C ALA A 9 -22.16 57.14 -55.97
N SER A 10 -22.05 56.06 -55.24
CA SER A 10 -21.92 56.06 -53.77
C SER A 10 -20.90 54.97 -53.35
N PHE A 11 -20.37 55.17 -52.17
CA PHE A 11 -19.57 54.14 -51.50
C PHE A 11 -19.88 54.19 -50.01
N ASP A 12 -19.68 53.05 -49.35
CA ASP A 12 -19.85 52.89 -47.90
C ASP A 12 -18.75 51.96 -47.35
N ILE A 13 -18.29 52.27 -46.15
CA ILE A 13 -17.31 51.44 -45.40
C ILE A 13 -18.05 50.93 -44.18
N TYR A 14 -18.22 49.63 -44.13
CA TYR A 14 -18.84 48.92 -43.01
C TYR A 14 -17.80 48.16 -42.22
N VAL A 15 -17.88 48.23 -40.89
CA VAL A 15 -17.07 47.45 -39.96
C VAL A 15 -18.00 46.47 -39.24
N SER A 16 -17.63 45.20 -39.22
CA SER A 16 -18.38 44.17 -38.51
C SER A 16 -18.55 44.52 -37.00
N GLU A 17 -19.61 44.04 -36.38
CA GLU A 17 -19.90 44.31 -34.96
C GLU A 17 -18.74 43.86 -34.02
N ASP A 18 -18.09 42.75 -34.35
CA ASP A 18 -16.93 42.23 -33.65
C ASP A 18 -15.61 42.94 -33.99
N ARG A 19 -15.68 43.98 -34.92
CA ARG A 19 -14.54 44.73 -35.43
C ARG A 19 -13.40 43.90 -36.05
N LEU A 20 -13.72 42.67 -36.46
CA LEU A 20 -12.75 41.79 -37.08
C LEU A 20 -12.62 42.00 -38.59
N GLN A 21 -13.57 42.68 -39.22
CA GLN A 21 -13.56 42.91 -40.67
C GLN A 21 -14.06 44.30 -41.02
N ALA A 22 -13.35 44.95 -41.92
CA ALA A 22 -13.81 46.19 -42.56
C ALA A 22 -13.98 45.94 -44.04
N VAL A 23 -15.18 46.24 -44.57
CA VAL A 23 -15.55 46.00 -45.96
C VAL A 23 -15.96 47.28 -46.64
N LEU A 24 -15.64 47.40 -47.90
CA LEU A 24 -16.00 48.51 -48.78
C LEU A 24 -17.06 48.04 -49.78
N THR A 25 -18.08 48.82 -49.92
CA THR A 25 -19.07 48.67 -50.98
C THR A 25 -19.04 49.92 -51.86
N ILE A 26 -18.99 49.77 -53.18
CA ILE A 26 -18.99 50.86 -54.16
C ILE A 26 -20.09 50.59 -55.20
N HIS A 27 -20.84 51.61 -55.47
CA HIS A 27 -21.82 51.64 -56.57
C HIS A 27 -21.44 52.74 -57.59
N LYS A 28 -21.15 52.37 -58.85
CA LYS A 28 -20.85 53.33 -59.88
C LYS A 28 -22.11 54.12 -60.22
N GLY A 29 -21.93 55.36 -60.62
CA GLY A 29 -23.00 56.21 -61.18
C GLY A 29 -23.58 55.64 -62.48
N LYS A 30 -24.90 55.77 -62.70
CA LYS A 30 -25.55 55.26 -63.86
C LYS A 30 -26.34 56.39 -64.56
N GLY A 31 -26.32 56.40 -65.87
CA GLY A 31 -27.08 57.41 -66.68
C GLY A 31 -26.45 58.80 -66.54
N ARG A 32 -27.23 59.79 -66.06
CA ARG A 32 -26.77 61.17 -65.81
C ARG A 32 -26.31 61.40 -64.38
N GLY A 33 -26.15 60.34 -63.59
CA GLY A 33 -25.67 60.41 -62.20
C GLY A 33 -24.18 60.84 -62.10
N LYS A 34 -23.83 61.39 -60.96
CA LYS A 34 -22.41 61.79 -60.68
C LYS A 34 -21.47 60.60 -60.71
N PRO A 35 -20.31 60.73 -61.34
CA PRO A 35 -19.31 59.64 -61.35
C PRO A 35 -18.66 59.49 -60.03
N LEU A 36 -18.12 58.27 -59.77
CA LEU A 36 -17.32 57.93 -58.55
C LEU A 36 -16.05 58.79 -58.52
N GLN A 37 -15.81 59.43 -57.39
CA GLN A 37 -14.57 60.17 -57.19
C GLN A 37 -13.55 59.30 -56.35
N LEU A 38 -12.62 58.67 -57.07
CA LEU A 38 -11.63 57.77 -56.44
C LEU A 38 -10.82 58.44 -55.32
N LYS A 39 -10.59 59.76 -55.43
CA LYS A 39 -9.92 60.54 -54.36
C LYS A 39 -10.68 60.59 -53.05
N GLU A 40 -12.02 60.61 -53.09
CA GLU A 40 -12.88 60.62 -51.93
C GLU A 40 -12.91 59.25 -51.25
N VAL A 41 -12.96 58.18 -52.06
CA VAL A 41 -12.83 56.80 -51.54
C VAL A 41 -11.49 56.61 -50.83
N GLY A 42 -10.40 57.06 -51.47
CA GLY A 42 -9.06 56.93 -50.86
C GLY A 42 -8.91 57.71 -49.56
N ARG A 43 -9.49 58.97 -49.51
CA ARG A 43 -9.47 59.76 -48.26
C ARG A 43 -10.35 59.09 -47.15
N ALA A 44 -11.49 58.55 -47.50
CA ALA A 44 -12.35 57.86 -46.56
C ALA A 44 -11.65 56.64 -45.95
N ILE A 45 -10.96 55.83 -46.76
CA ILE A 45 -10.19 54.67 -46.29
C ILE A 45 -9.05 55.12 -45.36
N GLN A 46 -8.33 56.19 -45.76
CA GLN A 46 -7.23 56.70 -44.90
C GLN A 46 -7.74 57.29 -43.58
N SER A 47 -8.88 58.01 -43.60
CA SER A 47 -9.44 58.63 -42.40
C SER A 47 -10.16 57.62 -41.50
N ALA A 48 -10.49 56.42 -41.95
CA ALA A 48 -11.10 55.36 -41.20
C ALA A 48 -10.20 54.81 -40.06
N GLY A 49 -8.86 55.04 -40.17
CA GLY A 49 -7.93 54.68 -39.09
C GLY A 49 -7.55 53.21 -38.99
N PHE A 50 -7.93 52.38 -39.96
CA PHE A 50 -7.57 50.97 -40.01
C PHE A 50 -6.08 50.73 -40.01
N LYS A 51 -5.62 49.68 -39.32
CA LYS A 51 -4.26 49.22 -39.32
C LYS A 51 -4.07 48.08 -40.33
N ARG A 52 -2.83 47.84 -40.74
CA ARG A 52 -2.47 46.74 -41.66
C ARG A 52 -3.16 46.77 -43.02
N LEU A 53 -3.50 48.02 -43.52
CA LEU A 53 -4.00 48.19 -44.87
C LEU A 53 -2.91 47.94 -45.90
N ASP A 54 -3.20 47.10 -46.89
CA ASP A 54 -2.39 46.99 -48.14
C ASP A 54 -2.89 48.03 -49.16
N PHE A 55 -2.43 49.26 -49.03
CA PHE A 55 -2.83 50.35 -49.87
C PHE A 55 -2.56 50.11 -51.36
N ASP A 56 -1.47 49.41 -51.71
CA ASP A 56 -1.09 49.12 -53.08
C ASP A 56 -2.08 48.13 -53.72
N ARG A 57 -2.41 47.06 -52.98
CA ARG A 57 -3.47 46.13 -53.38
C ARG A 57 -4.82 46.82 -53.55
N ILE A 58 -5.25 47.53 -52.51
CA ILE A 58 -6.55 48.22 -52.48
C ILE A 58 -6.64 49.20 -53.66
N LYS A 59 -5.64 50.01 -53.88
CA LYS A 59 -5.58 50.95 -55.00
C LYS A 59 -5.65 50.25 -56.35
N LYS A 60 -4.89 49.19 -56.55
CA LYS A 60 -4.92 48.39 -57.77
C LYS A 60 -6.29 47.81 -58.06
N ASP A 61 -6.91 47.21 -57.05
CA ASP A 61 -8.18 46.54 -57.17
C ASP A 61 -9.35 47.53 -57.42
N ILE A 62 -9.37 48.66 -56.70
CA ILE A 62 -10.34 49.72 -56.91
C ILE A 62 -10.19 50.35 -58.30
N LEU A 63 -8.97 50.54 -58.80
CA LEU A 63 -8.71 51.02 -60.15
C LEU A 63 -9.16 50.01 -61.20
N ALA A 64 -8.91 48.73 -60.98
CA ALA A 64 -9.37 47.66 -61.88
C ALA A 64 -10.91 47.61 -61.94
N PHE A 65 -11.59 47.68 -60.76
CA PHE A 65 -13.04 47.79 -60.68
C PHE A 65 -13.53 49.06 -61.44
N TYR A 66 -12.94 50.23 -61.16
CA TYR A 66 -13.36 51.50 -61.79
C TYR A 66 -13.30 51.43 -63.32
N ASN A 67 -12.28 50.84 -63.89
CA ASN A 67 -12.06 50.71 -65.33
C ASN A 67 -12.79 49.48 -65.93
N GLY A 68 -13.31 48.59 -65.14
CA GLY A 68 -14.01 47.39 -65.54
C GLY A 68 -15.48 47.60 -65.83
N PRO A 69 -16.15 46.61 -66.42
CA PRO A 69 -17.55 46.68 -66.81
C PRO A 69 -18.55 46.63 -65.63
N GLU A 70 -18.11 46.17 -64.49
CA GLU A 70 -18.93 45.96 -63.31
C GLU A 70 -19.45 47.27 -62.73
N GLN A 71 -20.72 47.28 -62.29
CA GLN A 71 -21.39 48.43 -61.72
C GLN A 71 -21.30 48.57 -60.22
N ASP A 72 -21.20 47.44 -59.54
CA ASP A 72 -21.23 47.40 -58.12
C ASP A 72 -20.07 46.50 -57.62
N LEU A 73 -19.32 46.97 -56.62
CA LEU A 73 -18.29 46.23 -55.87
C LEU A 73 -18.84 46.09 -54.42
N THR A 74 -19.23 44.89 -54.03
CA THR A 74 -19.80 44.63 -52.71
C THR A 74 -18.92 43.70 -51.91
N GLY A 75 -18.76 43.97 -50.62
CA GLY A 75 -18.03 43.09 -49.72
C GLY A 75 -16.52 43.03 -49.93
N TYR A 76 -15.92 44.10 -50.55
CA TYR A 76 -14.46 44.16 -50.71
C TYR A 76 -13.77 44.38 -49.38
N VAL A 77 -12.97 43.41 -48.92
CA VAL A 77 -12.28 43.42 -47.62
C VAL A 77 -11.11 44.43 -47.69
N LEU A 78 -11.23 45.49 -46.88
CA LEU A 78 -10.20 46.52 -46.67
C LEU A 78 -9.16 46.09 -45.63
N ALA A 79 -9.63 45.60 -44.45
CA ALA A 79 -8.81 45.23 -43.36
C ALA A 79 -9.43 44.01 -42.65
N GLU A 80 -8.55 43.14 -42.15
CA GLU A 80 -8.96 42.00 -41.32
C GLU A 80 -8.18 42.03 -39.98
N GLY A 81 -8.91 41.82 -38.90
CA GLY A 81 -8.38 41.55 -37.56
C GLY A 81 -8.07 40.07 -37.37
N SER A 82 -7.64 39.73 -36.20
CA SER A 82 -7.50 38.35 -35.76
C SER A 82 -8.42 38.11 -34.55
N ALA A 83 -9.24 37.09 -34.61
CA ALA A 83 -10.11 36.74 -33.50
C ALA A 83 -9.27 36.27 -32.27
N PRO A 84 -9.71 36.59 -31.07
CA PRO A 84 -9.12 36.03 -29.87
C PRO A 84 -9.33 34.51 -29.84
N THR A 85 -8.34 33.76 -29.34
CA THR A 85 -8.46 32.33 -29.11
C THR A 85 -8.77 32.11 -27.64
N PRO A 86 -9.88 31.43 -27.30
CA PRO A 86 -10.18 31.14 -25.90
C PRO A 86 -9.11 30.26 -25.26
N GLY A 87 -8.93 30.41 -23.95
CA GLY A 87 -8.04 29.56 -23.18
C GLY A 87 -8.56 28.13 -23.11
N PRO A 88 -7.68 27.15 -22.93
CA PRO A 88 -8.09 25.78 -22.67
C PRO A 88 -8.85 25.70 -21.34
N ASP A 89 -9.89 24.88 -21.30
CA ASP A 89 -10.60 24.58 -20.07
C ASP A 89 -9.71 23.79 -19.11
N GLY A 90 -9.96 23.96 -17.82
CA GLY A 90 -9.36 23.13 -16.79
C GLY A 90 -9.95 21.72 -16.78
N ASP A 91 -9.25 20.79 -16.16
CA ASP A 91 -9.62 19.38 -16.13
C ASP A 91 -9.29 18.75 -14.76
N LEU A 92 -9.88 17.57 -14.48
CA LEU A 92 -9.65 16.76 -13.31
C LEU A 92 -8.95 15.46 -13.70
N GLU A 93 -7.67 15.34 -13.36
CA GLU A 93 -6.87 14.16 -13.66
C GLU A 93 -6.84 13.21 -12.45
N PHE A 94 -7.60 12.12 -12.53
CA PHE A 94 -7.61 11.09 -11.49
C PHE A 94 -6.33 10.25 -11.50
N ALA A 95 -5.72 10.09 -10.32
CA ALA A 95 -4.49 9.32 -10.10
C ALA A 95 -4.76 7.94 -9.44
N VAL A 96 -6.01 7.52 -9.37
CA VAL A 96 -6.45 6.27 -8.77
C VAL A 96 -6.88 5.27 -9.84
N ARG A 97 -6.75 3.96 -9.53
CA ARG A 97 -7.37 2.91 -10.34
C ARG A 97 -8.83 2.78 -9.95
N PHE A 98 -9.72 3.08 -10.86
CA PHE A 98 -11.14 2.82 -10.67
C PHE A 98 -11.41 1.31 -10.71
N LEU A 99 -12.37 0.89 -9.90
CA LEU A 99 -12.89 -0.47 -9.91
C LEU A 99 -13.73 -0.68 -11.16
N GLU A 100 -13.60 -1.86 -11.75
CA GLU A 100 -14.52 -2.30 -12.82
C GLU A 100 -15.91 -2.53 -12.23
N ASP A 101 -16.95 -2.54 -13.06
CA ASP A 101 -18.33 -2.70 -12.60
C ASP A 101 -18.54 -3.97 -11.78
N GLU A 102 -17.92 -5.08 -12.16
CA GLU A 102 -17.97 -6.35 -11.43
C GLU A 102 -17.31 -6.26 -10.04
N GLU A 103 -16.23 -5.49 -9.93
CA GLU A 103 -15.52 -5.23 -8.67
C GLU A 103 -16.32 -4.26 -7.76
N ALA A 104 -17.03 -3.30 -8.34
CA ALA A 104 -17.79 -2.27 -7.63
C ALA A 104 -19.18 -2.74 -7.16
N GLU A 105 -19.79 -3.69 -7.86
CA GLU A 105 -21.15 -4.16 -7.60
C GLU A 105 -21.38 -4.67 -6.18
N PRO A 106 -20.49 -5.49 -5.57
CA PRO A 106 -20.65 -5.91 -4.18
C PRO A 106 -20.75 -4.74 -3.20
N TYR A 107 -20.00 -3.66 -3.45
CA TYR A 107 -19.99 -2.47 -2.59
C TYR A 107 -21.25 -1.63 -2.76
N ARG A 108 -21.74 -1.48 -4.00
CA ARG A 108 -23.01 -0.80 -4.30
C ARG A 108 -24.17 -1.54 -3.63
N LYS A 109 -24.22 -2.85 -3.78
CA LYS A 109 -25.27 -3.70 -3.18
C LYS A 109 -25.22 -3.64 -1.66
N ALA A 110 -24.03 -3.80 -1.05
CA ALA A 110 -23.88 -3.73 0.40
C ALA A 110 -24.34 -2.35 0.95
N ALA A 111 -24.02 -1.27 0.26
CA ALA A 111 -24.42 0.08 0.67
C ALA A 111 -25.92 0.32 0.54
N GLN A 112 -26.61 -0.31 -0.43
CA GLN A 112 -28.06 -0.25 -0.59
C GLN A 112 -28.80 -1.11 0.45
N GLU A 113 -28.32 -2.33 0.70
CA GLU A 113 -28.95 -3.27 1.63
C GLU A 113 -28.70 -2.94 3.10
N ARG A 114 -27.56 -2.32 3.39
CA ARG A 114 -27.10 -2.01 4.75
C ARG A 114 -26.59 -0.57 4.83
N PRO A 115 -27.48 0.42 4.84
CA PRO A 115 -27.10 1.84 4.88
C PRO A 115 -26.27 2.20 6.13
N GLU A 116 -26.38 1.42 7.22
CA GLU A 116 -25.55 1.59 8.42
C GLU A 116 -24.04 1.43 8.14
N LEU A 117 -23.66 0.71 7.08
CA LEU A 117 -22.25 0.57 6.66
C LEU A 117 -21.68 1.85 6.04
N LEU A 118 -22.53 2.81 5.70
CA LEU A 118 -22.11 4.12 5.20
C LEU A 118 -21.52 4.99 6.32
N GLY A 119 -21.86 4.66 7.58
CA GLY A 119 -21.48 5.48 8.74
C GLY A 119 -22.22 6.82 8.76
N ASP A 120 -21.84 7.67 9.70
CA ASP A 120 -22.39 9.03 9.85
C ASP A 120 -21.74 10.00 8.86
N LEU A 121 -21.97 9.79 7.55
CA LEU A 121 -21.51 10.71 6.51
C LEU A 121 -22.55 11.82 6.30
N PRO A 122 -22.27 13.09 6.67
CA PRO A 122 -23.22 14.20 6.49
C PRO A 122 -23.64 14.40 5.04
N SER A 123 -22.78 14.07 4.08
CA SER A 123 -23.03 14.26 2.64
C SER A 123 -23.82 13.13 1.96
N ILE A 124 -24.41 12.20 2.70
CA ILE A 124 -25.25 11.14 2.07
C ILE A 124 -26.37 11.73 1.21
N SER A 125 -26.95 12.86 1.62
CA SER A 125 -27.97 13.55 0.86
C SER A 125 -27.45 14.26 -0.39
N GLU A 126 -26.18 14.64 -0.41
CA GLU A 126 -25.54 15.34 -1.53
C GLU A 126 -24.98 14.36 -2.57
N LEU A 127 -24.55 13.19 -2.12
CA LEU A 127 -24.10 12.09 -2.98
C LEU A 127 -24.75 10.79 -2.51
N PRO A 128 -26.01 10.52 -2.94
CA PRO A 128 -26.64 9.23 -2.69
C PRO A 128 -25.86 8.10 -3.33
N VAL A 129 -25.86 6.92 -2.71
CA VAL A 129 -25.14 5.75 -3.24
C VAL A 129 -25.58 5.38 -4.65
N SER A 130 -26.84 5.63 -4.97
CA SER A 130 -27.41 5.40 -6.31
C SER A 130 -26.80 6.27 -7.41
N GLU A 131 -26.21 7.41 -7.06
CA GLU A 131 -25.61 8.36 -7.99
C GLU A 131 -24.08 8.18 -8.12
N VAL A 132 -23.47 7.33 -7.29
CA VAL A 132 -22.04 7.03 -7.39
C VAL A 132 -21.75 6.37 -8.73
N SER A 133 -20.98 7.05 -9.56
CA SER A 133 -20.62 6.60 -10.90
C SER A 133 -19.43 5.66 -10.88
N ARG A 134 -18.37 6.06 -10.17
CA ARG A 134 -17.11 5.33 -10.12
C ARG A 134 -16.60 5.21 -8.70
N MET A 135 -15.89 4.12 -8.42
CA MET A 135 -15.29 3.83 -7.13
C MET A 135 -13.83 3.44 -7.29
N ALA A 136 -13.01 3.74 -6.27
CA ALA A 136 -11.63 3.30 -6.21
C ALA A 136 -11.22 2.98 -4.78
N ARG A 137 -10.38 1.95 -4.55
CA ARG A 137 -9.75 1.74 -3.25
C ARG A 137 -8.60 2.72 -3.07
N VAL A 138 -8.56 3.39 -1.94
CA VAL A 138 -7.52 4.37 -1.62
C VAL A 138 -6.95 4.12 -0.23
N GLN A 139 -5.67 4.45 -0.07
CA GLN A 139 -4.99 4.44 1.23
C GLN A 139 -5.03 5.84 1.86
N GLU A 140 -4.76 5.92 3.14
CA GLU A 140 -4.54 7.19 3.82
C GLU A 140 -3.40 7.97 3.14
N GLU A 141 -3.56 9.29 3.00
CA GLU A 141 -2.64 10.21 2.31
C GLU A 141 -2.37 9.89 0.81
N GLN A 142 -3.11 8.97 0.22
CA GLN A 142 -3.00 8.68 -1.21
C GLN A 142 -3.55 9.86 -2.03
N ARG A 143 -2.80 10.25 -3.07
CA ARG A 143 -3.27 11.19 -4.09
C ARG A 143 -4.45 10.59 -4.85
N ILE A 144 -5.59 11.32 -4.89
CA ILE A 144 -6.80 10.94 -5.61
C ILE A 144 -6.82 11.56 -6.99
N LEU A 145 -6.68 12.90 -7.07
CA LEU A 145 -6.70 13.61 -8.33
C LEU A 145 -5.85 14.88 -8.29
N SER A 146 -5.53 15.41 -9.45
CA SER A 146 -4.99 16.76 -9.63
C SER A 146 -5.92 17.62 -10.45
N ILE A 147 -5.91 18.91 -10.18
CA ILE A 147 -6.73 19.94 -10.81
C ILE A 147 -5.86 20.70 -11.79
N ALA A 148 -6.06 20.50 -13.08
CA ALA A 148 -5.50 21.35 -14.12
C ALA A 148 -6.32 22.63 -14.20
N LEU A 149 -5.71 23.78 -13.92
CA LEU A 149 -6.41 25.06 -13.98
C LEU A 149 -6.63 25.48 -15.42
N ALA A 150 -7.74 26.22 -15.64
CA ALA A 150 -8.04 26.81 -16.93
C ALA A 150 -6.96 27.79 -17.37
N GLY A 151 -6.57 27.71 -18.64
CA GLY A 151 -5.54 28.56 -19.22
C GLY A 151 -6.06 29.94 -19.64
N ALA A 152 -5.13 30.88 -19.78
CA ALA A 152 -5.40 32.14 -20.43
C ALA A 152 -5.43 31.95 -21.95
N GLY A 153 -6.41 32.52 -22.64
CA GLY A 153 -6.43 32.51 -24.09
C GLY A 153 -5.41 33.49 -24.71
N GLN A 154 -5.36 33.55 -26.03
CA GLN A 154 -4.56 34.50 -26.77
C GLN A 154 -5.42 35.69 -27.22
N PRO A 155 -4.97 36.93 -26.98
CA PRO A 155 -5.71 38.11 -27.43
C PRO A 155 -5.78 38.20 -28.94
N GLY A 156 -6.91 38.60 -29.42
CA GLY A 156 -7.10 39.01 -30.80
C GLY A 156 -6.69 40.48 -31.05
N VAL A 157 -6.77 40.91 -32.27
CA VAL A 157 -6.54 42.32 -32.65
C VAL A 157 -7.63 42.73 -33.64
N ASP A 158 -8.30 43.84 -33.38
CA ASP A 158 -9.32 44.39 -34.29
C ASP A 158 -8.73 45.11 -35.49
N VAL A 159 -9.58 45.56 -36.41
CA VAL A 159 -9.15 46.30 -37.63
C VAL A 159 -8.49 47.62 -37.31
N TYR A 160 -8.63 48.19 -36.13
CA TYR A 160 -7.98 49.40 -35.62
C TYR A 160 -6.65 49.15 -34.94
N GLY A 161 -6.29 47.87 -34.71
CA GLY A 161 -5.09 47.44 -34.00
C GLY A 161 -5.24 47.44 -32.51
N GLU A 162 -6.49 47.53 -31.99
CA GLU A 162 -6.80 47.37 -30.59
C GLU A 162 -6.86 45.89 -30.19
N GLN A 163 -6.39 45.58 -28.99
CA GLN A 163 -6.43 44.19 -28.49
C GLN A 163 -7.86 43.82 -28.09
N ILE A 164 -8.30 42.66 -28.55
CA ILE A 164 -9.54 42.01 -28.12
C ILE A 164 -9.18 40.96 -27.07
N PRO A 165 -9.60 41.10 -25.80
CA PRO A 165 -9.27 40.15 -24.76
C PRO A 165 -9.87 38.77 -25.08
N PRO A 166 -9.11 37.69 -24.82
CA PRO A 166 -9.66 36.34 -25.01
C PRO A 166 -10.62 35.99 -23.88
N ALA A 167 -11.51 35.06 -24.13
CA ALA A 167 -12.23 34.38 -23.07
C ALA A 167 -11.25 33.44 -22.30
N LYS A 168 -11.34 33.49 -20.99
CA LYS A 168 -10.63 32.51 -20.14
C LYS A 168 -11.35 31.17 -20.27
N GLY A 169 -10.60 30.07 -20.25
CA GLY A 169 -11.15 28.72 -20.16
C GLY A 169 -11.99 28.55 -18.88
N LEU A 170 -12.86 27.56 -18.86
CA LEU A 170 -13.71 27.24 -17.72
C LEU A 170 -12.94 26.41 -16.68
N GLU A 171 -13.02 26.79 -15.43
CA GLU A 171 -12.47 25.99 -14.33
C GLU A 171 -13.35 24.75 -14.11
N PRO A 172 -12.75 23.56 -13.80
CA PRO A 172 -13.53 22.38 -13.50
C PRO A 172 -14.32 22.57 -12.19
N LYS A 173 -15.58 22.18 -12.21
CA LYS A 173 -16.44 22.23 -11.02
C LYS A 173 -16.17 20.97 -10.18
N LEU A 174 -15.59 21.15 -8.99
CA LEU A 174 -15.26 20.07 -8.08
C LEU A 174 -15.77 20.39 -6.68
N LYS A 175 -16.57 19.49 -6.12
CA LYS A 175 -17.01 19.53 -4.73
C LYS A 175 -16.39 18.39 -3.94
N LEU A 176 -15.65 18.74 -2.90
CA LEU A 176 -15.04 17.78 -1.97
C LEU A 176 -15.97 17.59 -0.78
N LEU A 177 -16.30 16.34 -0.52
CA LEU A 177 -17.14 15.91 0.60
C LEU A 177 -16.24 15.33 1.71
N GLU A 178 -16.68 14.28 2.44
CA GLU A 178 -15.95 13.77 3.59
C GLU A 178 -14.66 13.03 3.21
N ASN A 179 -13.72 13.09 4.15
CA ASN A 179 -12.47 12.33 4.17
C ASN A 179 -11.54 12.58 2.98
N VAL A 180 -11.69 13.71 2.32
CA VAL A 180 -10.78 14.21 1.29
C VAL A 180 -10.20 15.56 1.70
N GLU A 181 -8.99 15.84 1.26
CA GLU A 181 -8.29 17.09 1.54
C GLU A 181 -7.63 17.60 0.27
N ARG A 182 -7.81 18.91 0.04
CA ARG A 182 -7.13 19.60 -1.05
C ARG A 182 -5.90 20.32 -0.51
N LYS A 183 -4.74 20.04 -1.11
CA LYS A 183 -3.48 20.79 -0.91
C LYS A 183 -3.08 21.34 -2.27
N ASP A 184 -3.17 22.65 -2.44
CA ASP A 184 -2.98 23.36 -3.70
C ASP A 184 -3.92 22.83 -4.81
N ASN A 185 -3.36 22.24 -5.83
CA ASN A 185 -4.10 21.66 -6.97
C ASN A 185 -4.16 20.14 -6.92
N VAL A 186 -3.94 19.53 -5.77
CA VAL A 186 -3.97 18.07 -5.59
C VAL A 186 -4.94 17.72 -4.47
N VAL A 187 -5.71 16.67 -4.67
CA VAL A 187 -6.65 16.13 -3.68
C VAL A 187 -6.14 14.79 -3.18
N PHE A 188 -6.16 14.62 -1.85
CA PHE A 188 -5.68 13.43 -1.13
C PHE A 188 -6.81 12.82 -0.32
N SER A 189 -6.72 11.52 -0.09
CA SER A 189 -7.54 10.85 0.92
C SER A 189 -7.00 11.13 2.33
N ARG A 190 -7.91 11.33 3.28
CA ARG A 190 -7.57 11.45 4.72
C ARG A 190 -7.58 10.13 5.46
N ILE A 191 -8.16 9.09 4.85
CA ILE A 191 -8.34 7.77 5.47
C ILE A 191 -8.13 6.67 4.43
N GLU A 192 -7.86 5.47 4.90
CA GLU A 192 -8.02 4.28 4.07
C GLU A 192 -9.51 4.03 3.81
N GLY A 193 -9.88 3.77 2.54
CA GLY A 193 -11.29 3.58 2.25
C GLY A 193 -11.64 3.38 0.77
N LEU A 194 -12.92 3.54 0.51
CA LEU A 194 -13.49 3.50 -0.82
C LEU A 194 -13.80 4.93 -1.27
N MET A 195 -13.02 5.44 -2.23
CA MET A 195 -13.29 6.69 -2.91
C MET A 195 -14.52 6.50 -3.80
N GLU A 196 -15.47 7.42 -3.69
CA GLU A 196 -16.70 7.47 -4.46
C GLU A 196 -16.73 8.79 -5.24
N GLU A 197 -17.03 8.69 -6.52
CA GLU A 197 -17.15 9.84 -7.44
C GLU A 197 -18.48 9.79 -8.17
N ALA A 198 -19.09 10.94 -8.35
CA ALA A 198 -20.26 11.14 -9.18
C ALA A 198 -20.21 12.50 -9.89
N GLN A 199 -20.98 12.57 -10.98
CA GLN A 199 -21.21 13.79 -11.74
C GLN A 199 -22.65 14.24 -11.51
N VAL A 200 -22.83 15.39 -10.87
CA VAL A 200 -24.15 15.97 -10.59
C VAL A 200 -24.15 17.42 -11.07
N ASP A 201 -25.08 17.81 -11.95
CA ASP A 201 -25.21 19.18 -12.50
C ASP A 201 -23.87 19.77 -13.00
N GLU A 202 -23.10 19.01 -13.77
CA GLU A 202 -21.77 19.37 -14.28
C GLU A 202 -20.71 19.57 -13.18
N GLU A 203 -21.00 19.25 -11.94
CA GLU A 203 -20.06 19.27 -10.82
C GLU A 203 -19.61 17.86 -10.47
N THR A 204 -18.32 17.66 -10.32
CA THR A 204 -17.74 16.39 -9.85
C THR A 204 -17.73 16.37 -8.33
N LEU A 205 -18.42 15.41 -7.73
CA LEU A 205 -18.44 15.18 -6.28
C LEU A 205 -17.50 14.03 -5.95
N VAL A 206 -16.66 14.21 -4.92
CA VAL A 206 -15.71 13.20 -4.46
C VAL A 206 -15.75 13.10 -2.95
N ARG A 207 -15.90 11.87 -2.44
CA ARG A 207 -15.72 11.55 -1.01
C ARG A 207 -14.95 10.24 -0.84
N VAL A 208 -14.44 10.00 0.36
CA VAL A 208 -13.90 8.70 0.75
C VAL A 208 -14.70 8.16 1.92
N ARG A 209 -15.29 7.00 1.74
CA ARG A 209 -16.00 6.25 2.76
C ARG A 209 -15.04 5.29 3.44
N PRO A 210 -15.04 5.19 4.80
CA PRO A 210 -14.24 4.20 5.51
C PRO A 210 -14.53 2.80 4.97
N HIS A 211 -13.51 2.10 4.49
CA HIS A 211 -13.63 0.77 3.93
C HIS A 211 -12.31 0.04 3.98
N ARG A 212 -12.30 -1.15 4.55
CA ARG A 212 -11.16 -2.04 4.55
C ARG A 212 -11.64 -3.47 4.71
N ASP A 213 -11.07 -4.39 3.95
CA ASP A 213 -11.29 -5.81 4.15
C ASP A 213 -10.53 -6.31 5.38
N SER A 214 -11.07 -7.32 6.05
CA SER A 214 -10.36 -8.01 7.13
C SER A 214 -9.11 -8.70 6.59
N SER A 215 -8.11 -8.83 7.43
CA SER A 215 -6.89 -9.55 7.07
C SER A 215 -6.42 -10.46 8.20
N VAL A 216 -5.84 -11.61 7.80
CA VAL A 216 -5.23 -12.60 8.66
C VAL A 216 -3.80 -12.83 8.19
N LYS A 217 -2.84 -12.63 9.09
CA LYS A 217 -1.44 -12.96 8.83
C LYS A 217 -1.00 -13.99 9.87
N VAL A 218 -0.47 -15.13 9.41
CA VAL A 218 0.08 -16.19 10.25
C VAL A 218 1.59 -16.12 10.20
N GLU A 219 2.24 -16.15 11.35
CA GLU A 219 3.69 -16.18 11.49
C GLU A 219 4.11 -17.40 12.33
N ILE A 220 4.93 -18.28 11.73
CA ILE A 220 5.52 -19.42 12.43
C ILE A 220 6.92 -19.01 12.89
N GLY A 221 7.24 -19.28 14.16
CA GLY A 221 8.56 -19.04 14.72
C GLY A 221 9.66 -19.79 13.97
N THR A 222 10.90 -19.31 14.04
CA THR A 222 12.04 -19.93 13.34
C THR A 222 12.33 -21.35 13.82
N ASP A 223 12.03 -21.64 15.08
CA ASP A 223 12.10 -22.96 15.71
C ASP A 223 10.89 -23.84 15.40
N ARG A 224 9.86 -23.29 14.74
CA ARG A 224 8.57 -23.93 14.44
C ARG A 224 7.80 -24.43 15.68
N MET A 225 8.19 -23.98 16.87
CA MET A 225 7.52 -24.39 18.11
C MET A 225 6.30 -23.52 18.44
N ARG A 226 6.12 -22.39 17.74
CA ARG A 226 5.01 -21.46 18.00
C ARG A 226 4.49 -20.89 16.70
N ALA A 227 3.15 -20.75 16.63
CA ALA A 227 2.50 -19.98 15.59
C ALA A 227 1.71 -18.81 16.20
N MET A 228 1.89 -17.64 15.60
CA MET A 228 1.23 -16.40 16.01
C MET A 228 0.39 -15.88 14.86
N ILE A 229 -0.71 -15.23 15.20
CA ILE A 229 -1.56 -14.54 14.23
C ILE A 229 -1.55 -13.03 14.48
N THR A 230 -1.65 -12.28 13.40
CA THR A 230 -2.00 -10.85 13.41
C THR A 230 -3.32 -10.73 12.66
N LEU A 231 -4.32 -10.20 13.32
CA LEU A 231 -5.68 -10.03 12.79
C LEU A 231 -6.01 -8.55 12.68
N GLN A 232 -6.70 -8.20 11.60
CA GLN A 232 -7.24 -6.88 11.40
C GLN A 232 -8.71 -7.01 10.97
N GLU A 233 -9.63 -6.41 11.73
CA GLU A 233 -11.06 -6.43 11.42
C GLU A 233 -11.38 -5.53 10.24
N GLY A 234 -12.38 -5.93 9.44
CA GLY A 234 -12.86 -5.15 8.32
C GLY A 234 -13.66 -3.91 8.76
N VAL A 235 -13.67 -2.91 7.92
CA VAL A 235 -14.38 -1.64 8.14
C VAL A 235 -15.37 -1.40 7.00
N GLY A 236 -16.51 -0.79 7.30
CA GLY A 236 -17.53 -0.48 6.29
C GLY A 236 -18.10 -1.77 5.66
N ALA A 237 -18.18 -1.79 4.33
CA ALA A 237 -18.63 -2.95 3.56
C ALA A 237 -17.53 -4.02 3.33
N GLY A 238 -16.37 -3.90 3.98
CA GLY A 238 -15.29 -4.89 3.89
C GLY A 238 -15.67 -6.23 4.50
N THR A 239 -14.96 -7.26 4.11
CA THR A 239 -15.08 -8.59 4.69
C THR A 239 -14.83 -8.56 6.20
N ARG A 240 -15.49 -9.44 6.93
CA ARG A 240 -15.32 -9.58 8.38
C ARG A 240 -14.41 -10.75 8.71
N LEU A 241 -13.73 -10.67 9.85
CA LEU A 241 -13.02 -11.82 10.39
C LEU A 241 -14.02 -12.91 10.74
N THR A 242 -13.76 -14.14 10.28
CA THR A 242 -14.56 -15.33 10.59
C THR A 242 -13.67 -16.45 11.10
N GLU A 243 -14.24 -17.36 11.90
CA GLU A 243 -13.52 -18.54 12.40
C GLU A 243 -13.05 -19.43 11.24
N GLU A 244 -13.91 -19.62 10.22
CA GLU A 244 -13.57 -20.41 9.03
C GLU A 244 -12.41 -19.78 8.23
N GLY A 245 -12.40 -18.44 8.05
CA GLY A 245 -11.32 -17.73 7.39
C GLY A 245 -9.99 -17.83 8.14
N LEU A 246 -10.06 -17.84 9.48
CA LEU A 246 -8.87 -17.98 10.32
C LEU A 246 -8.31 -19.41 10.30
N GLN A 247 -9.20 -20.42 10.39
CA GLN A 247 -8.80 -21.82 10.26
C GLN A 247 -8.14 -22.09 8.91
N LYS A 248 -8.75 -21.63 7.83
CA LYS A 248 -8.18 -21.74 6.49
C LYS A 248 -6.81 -21.08 6.38
N ALA A 249 -6.62 -19.90 6.97
CA ALA A 249 -5.32 -19.22 6.97
C ALA A 249 -4.25 -19.99 7.76
N LEU A 250 -4.61 -20.65 8.87
CA LEU A 250 -3.71 -21.53 9.63
C LEU A 250 -3.31 -22.77 8.81
N GLU A 251 -4.27 -23.41 8.15
CA GLU A 251 -4.02 -24.55 7.27
C GLU A 251 -3.12 -24.18 6.08
N GLU A 252 -3.40 -23.05 5.40
CA GLU A 252 -2.59 -22.54 4.29
C GLU A 252 -1.15 -22.19 4.71
N ALA A 253 -0.97 -21.75 5.95
CA ALA A 253 0.35 -21.51 6.54
C ALA A 253 1.06 -22.81 6.98
N GLY A 254 0.36 -23.96 6.95
CA GLY A 254 0.89 -25.25 7.36
C GLY A 254 0.86 -25.47 8.88
N VAL A 255 0.06 -24.75 9.65
CA VAL A 255 -0.12 -24.95 11.09
C VAL A 255 -1.22 -26.00 11.31
N ILE A 256 -0.79 -27.23 11.67
CA ILE A 256 -1.71 -28.39 11.81
C ILE A 256 -1.60 -29.09 13.17
N TYR A 257 -0.64 -28.69 14.02
CA TYR A 257 -0.43 -29.31 15.31
C TYR A 257 -0.40 -28.26 16.44
N GLY A 258 -0.92 -28.62 17.61
CA GLY A 258 -0.87 -27.81 18.81
C GLY A 258 -1.73 -26.53 18.75
N VAL A 259 -2.70 -26.46 17.83
CA VAL A 259 -3.63 -25.33 17.72
C VAL A 259 -4.56 -25.32 18.95
N ASP A 260 -4.62 -24.16 19.62
CA ASP A 260 -5.49 -23.91 20.76
C ASP A 260 -6.76 -23.19 20.29
N ASP A 261 -7.84 -23.94 20.06
CA ASP A 261 -9.12 -23.39 19.60
C ASP A 261 -9.72 -22.33 20.54
N ALA A 262 -9.40 -22.39 21.85
CA ALA A 262 -9.86 -21.38 22.78
C ALA A 262 -9.13 -20.05 22.55
N LYS A 263 -7.81 -20.09 22.37
CA LYS A 263 -7.01 -18.90 22.01
C LYS A 263 -7.36 -18.34 20.65
N VAL A 264 -7.66 -19.21 19.67
CA VAL A 264 -8.13 -18.81 18.34
C VAL A 264 -9.42 -17.99 18.44
N ARG A 265 -10.42 -18.50 19.17
CA ARG A 265 -11.70 -17.80 19.38
C ARG A 265 -11.54 -16.52 20.20
N GLU A 266 -10.75 -16.55 21.26
CA GLU A 266 -10.46 -15.37 22.08
C GLU A 266 -9.81 -14.26 21.22
N GLY A 267 -8.78 -14.62 20.43
CA GLY A 267 -8.12 -13.69 19.51
C GLY A 267 -9.08 -13.10 18.48
N LEU A 268 -9.96 -13.92 17.90
CA LEU A 268 -10.98 -13.47 16.95
C LEU A 268 -11.95 -12.46 17.60
N LEU A 269 -12.54 -12.79 18.73
CA LEU A 269 -13.48 -11.90 19.45
C LEU A 269 -12.81 -10.59 19.85
N ARG A 270 -11.55 -10.67 20.29
CA ARG A 270 -10.78 -9.49 20.67
C ARG A 270 -10.49 -8.60 19.46
N ALA A 271 -10.08 -9.18 18.31
CA ALA A 271 -9.85 -8.44 17.09
C ALA A 271 -11.13 -7.77 16.56
N GLN A 272 -12.28 -8.46 16.63
CA GLN A 272 -13.58 -7.91 16.26
C GLN A 272 -13.99 -6.72 17.14
N HIS A 273 -13.65 -6.75 18.44
CA HIS A 273 -13.98 -5.68 19.39
C HIS A 273 -13.00 -4.51 19.35
N GLU A 274 -11.68 -4.79 19.28
CA GLU A 274 -10.60 -3.79 19.36
C GLU A 274 -10.16 -3.29 17.96
N GLY A 275 -10.65 -3.94 16.89
CA GLY A 275 -10.31 -3.63 15.50
C GLY A 275 -9.07 -4.35 14.99
N SER A 276 -8.13 -4.73 15.87
CA SER A 276 -6.94 -5.52 15.49
C SER A 276 -6.28 -6.15 16.70
N ILE A 277 -5.55 -7.24 16.45
CA ILE A 277 -4.58 -7.81 17.40
C ILE A 277 -3.28 -8.13 16.65
N VAL A 278 -2.16 -8.05 17.36
CA VAL A 278 -0.83 -8.28 16.79
C VAL A 278 -0.12 -9.39 17.53
N ARG A 279 0.42 -10.37 16.80
CA ARG A 279 1.23 -11.47 17.32
C ARG A 279 0.57 -12.26 18.47
N TRP A 280 -0.66 -12.65 18.28
CA TRP A 280 -1.41 -13.48 19.22
C TRP A 280 -1.02 -14.94 19.04
N LEU A 281 -0.61 -15.61 20.15
CA LEU A 281 -0.21 -17.00 20.15
C LEU A 281 -1.43 -17.93 20.01
N VAL A 282 -1.41 -18.80 18.99
CA VAL A 282 -2.54 -19.71 18.69
C VAL A 282 -2.13 -21.18 18.61
N ALA A 283 -0.85 -21.49 18.44
CA ALA A 283 -0.38 -22.87 18.43
C ALA A 283 0.98 -23.00 19.10
N GLU A 284 1.17 -24.08 19.84
CA GLU A 284 2.44 -24.47 20.44
C GLU A 284 2.74 -25.94 20.13
N GLY A 285 3.96 -26.21 19.67
CA GLY A 285 4.47 -27.54 19.51
C GLY A 285 4.82 -28.18 20.85
N THR A 286 4.98 -29.50 20.85
CA THR A 286 5.49 -30.25 21.99
C THR A 286 7.01 -30.41 21.83
N PRO A 287 7.84 -29.89 22.74
CA PRO A 287 9.27 -30.07 22.65
C PRO A 287 9.65 -31.55 22.85
N PRO A 288 10.76 -32.01 22.22
CA PRO A 288 11.25 -33.35 22.44
C PRO A 288 11.74 -33.49 23.89
N GLU A 289 11.55 -34.67 24.47
CA GLU A 289 12.07 -34.97 25.80
C GLU A 289 13.59 -35.06 25.77
N GLU A 290 14.26 -34.49 26.79
CA GLU A 290 15.69 -34.63 27.02
C GLU A 290 15.91 -35.74 28.03
N ALA A 291 16.44 -36.87 27.56
CA ALA A 291 16.76 -38.01 28.42
C ALA A 291 17.91 -37.68 29.35
N ALA A 292 17.78 -38.10 30.59
CA ALA A 292 18.85 -37.98 31.57
C ALA A 292 20.11 -38.80 31.14
N ASP A 293 21.27 -38.18 31.25
CA ASP A 293 22.54 -38.85 31.02
C ASP A 293 22.76 -40.04 31.98
N GLY A 294 23.43 -41.04 31.52
CA GLY A 294 23.94 -42.09 32.38
C GLY A 294 24.84 -41.53 33.49
N SER A 295 24.86 -42.17 34.64
CA SER A 295 25.64 -41.70 35.77
C SER A 295 26.58 -42.80 36.29
N PHE A 296 27.72 -42.35 36.80
CA PHE A 296 28.68 -43.17 37.52
C PHE A 296 28.84 -42.61 38.94
N GLU A 297 28.59 -43.42 39.94
CA GLU A 297 28.61 -43.02 41.35
C GLU A 297 29.48 -43.99 42.13
N PHE A 298 30.51 -43.51 42.88
CA PHE A 298 31.23 -44.32 43.81
C PHE A 298 30.38 -44.64 45.06
N LEU A 299 30.30 -45.90 45.42
CA LEU A 299 29.62 -46.38 46.64
C LEU A 299 30.60 -46.43 47.83
N ILE A 300 31.89 -46.18 47.58
CA ILE A 300 32.95 -46.11 48.54
C ILE A 300 33.51 -44.69 48.61
N GLN A 301 34.09 -44.33 49.75
CA GLN A 301 34.76 -43.04 49.89
C GLN A 301 36.18 -43.16 49.39
N LEU A 302 36.51 -42.52 48.31
CA LEU A 302 37.87 -42.47 47.79
C LEU A 302 38.80 -41.64 48.73
N ALA A 303 40.05 -42.02 48.84
CA ALA A 303 41.03 -41.29 49.64
C ALA A 303 41.23 -39.84 49.13
N SER A 304 41.06 -39.59 47.83
CA SER A 304 41.11 -38.25 47.22
C SER A 304 40.02 -37.29 47.73
N ASP A 305 38.90 -37.81 48.21
CA ASP A 305 37.76 -36.99 48.66
C ASP A 305 37.80 -36.67 50.15
N ARG A 306 38.82 -37.24 50.89
CA ARG A 306 39.11 -36.91 52.28
C ARG A 306 39.89 -35.61 52.29
N GLY A 307 39.24 -34.50 52.66
CA GLY A 307 39.96 -33.27 52.94
C GLY A 307 41.05 -33.38 53.94
N VAL A 308 42.02 -32.47 53.94
CA VAL A 308 43.12 -32.42 54.96
C VAL A 308 42.48 -32.32 56.35
N SER A 309 42.72 -33.30 57.23
CA SER A 309 42.26 -33.22 58.60
C SER A 309 43.11 -32.18 59.36
N ILE A 310 42.42 -31.19 59.92
CA ILE A 310 43.02 -30.16 60.78
C ILE A 310 42.95 -30.69 62.19
N ARG A 311 44.14 -30.74 62.86
CA ARG A 311 44.24 -31.11 64.29
C ARG A 311 43.66 -30.01 65.16
N ASP A 312 43.29 -30.35 66.42
CA ASP A 312 42.72 -29.40 67.38
C ASP A 312 43.66 -28.19 67.68
N ASP A 313 44.92 -28.27 67.31
CA ASP A 313 45.92 -27.19 67.42
C ASP A 313 46.01 -26.28 66.18
N GLY A 314 45.14 -26.50 65.19
CA GLY A 314 45.08 -25.69 63.95
C GLY A 314 46.15 -26.06 62.91
N THR A 315 47.00 -27.09 63.15
CA THR A 315 47.96 -27.56 62.16
C THR A 315 47.40 -28.62 61.26
N ALA A 316 47.71 -28.54 59.96
CA ALA A 316 47.31 -29.55 58.98
C ALA A 316 48.22 -30.77 59.10
N ASP A 317 47.64 -31.96 59.38
CA ASP A 317 48.40 -33.20 59.44
C ASP A 317 48.75 -33.75 58.06
N TYR A 318 49.89 -33.36 57.54
CA TYR A 318 50.40 -33.83 56.25
C TYR A 318 51.07 -35.22 56.30
N LYS A 319 51.24 -35.85 57.53
CA LYS A 319 51.93 -37.13 57.68
C LYS A 319 50.97 -38.32 57.63
N ASN A 320 49.70 -38.16 57.86
CA ASN A 320 48.68 -39.22 57.79
C ASN A 320 47.87 -39.09 56.53
N ARG A 321 48.50 -39.06 55.37
CA ARG A 321 47.85 -39.28 54.08
C ARG A 321 47.72 -40.78 53.85
N ASP A 322 46.72 -41.44 54.42
CA ASP A 322 46.22 -42.68 53.86
C ASP A 322 45.53 -42.32 52.51
N ASN A 323 46.36 -42.07 51.49
CA ASN A 323 45.92 -41.79 50.11
C ASN A 323 45.42 -43.04 49.40
N ILE A 324 45.22 -44.13 50.18
CA ILE A 324 44.90 -45.44 49.67
C ILE A 324 43.50 -45.83 50.19
N THR A 325 42.56 -46.10 49.26
CA THR A 325 41.30 -46.71 49.64
C THR A 325 41.39 -48.21 49.46
N THR A 326 41.48 -48.96 50.59
CA THR A 326 41.49 -50.42 50.56
C THR A 326 40.11 -50.99 50.77
N VAL A 327 39.78 -52.03 50.04
CA VAL A 327 38.51 -52.75 50.11
C VAL A 327 38.70 -54.24 50.28
N LYS A 328 37.63 -54.92 50.69
CA LYS A 328 37.63 -56.40 50.76
C LYS A 328 36.91 -56.97 49.53
N ALA A 329 37.28 -58.20 49.19
CA ALA A 329 36.54 -58.97 48.17
C ALA A 329 35.04 -58.95 48.45
N GLY A 330 34.24 -58.71 47.41
CA GLY A 330 32.79 -58.56 47.49
C GLY A 330 32.26 -57.15 47.84
N THR A 331 33.18 -56.18 48.10
CA THR A 331 32.72 -54.77 48.34
C THR A 331 32.21 -54.16 47.08
N ALA A 332 30.99 -53.51 47.14
CA ALA A 332 30.46 -52.70 46.07
C ALA A 332 31.25 -51.40 45.95
N LEU A 333 31.89 -51.17 44.81
CA LEU A 333 32.79 -50.04 44.53
C LEU A 333 32.12 -48.85 43.96
N ALA A 334 31.27 -49.08 42.91
CA ALA A 334 30.62 -48.05 42.19
C ALA A 334 29.32 -48.58 41.53
N ARG A 335 28.43 -47.69 41.23
CA ARG A 335 27.22 -47.96 40.44
C ARG A 335 27.27 -47.18 39.15
N VAL A 336 26.94 -47.86 38.04
CA VAL A 336 26.76 -47.27 36.72
C VAL A 336 25.27 -47.36 36.38
N ARG A 337 24.66 -46.23 36.10
CA ARG A 337 23.27 -46.20 35.60
C ARG A 337 23.31 -45.87 34.12
N PRO A 338 22.55 -46.60 33.26
CA PRO A 338 22.43 -46.21 31.88
C PRO A 338 21.69 -44.89 31.75
N PRO A 339 21.75 -44.21 30.58
CA PRO A 339 20.88 -43.08 30.29
C PRO A 339 19.43 -43.54 30.30
N GLN A 340 18.51 -42.60 30.43
CA GLN A 340 17.07 -42.89 30.32
C GLN A 340 16.75 -43.54 29.00
N ASP A 341 16.03 -44.66 29.00
CA ASP A 341 15.57 -45.34 27.79
C ASP A 341 14.35 -44.66 27.19
N GLU A 342 14.29 -44.59 25.87
CA GLU A 342 13.14 -44.19 25.06
C GLU A 342 12.53 -42.80 25.45
N PRO A 343 13.29 -41.70 25.37
CA PRO A 343 12.71 -40.39 25.53
C PRO A 343 11.65 -40.11 24.44
N GLU A 344 10.60 -39.39 24.76
CA GLU A 344 9.51 -39.10 23.84
C GLU A 344 9.93 -38.08 22.76
N ALA A 345 9.52 -38.35 21.53
CA ALA A 345 9.73 -37.42 20.43
C ALA A 345 8.80 -36.20 20.57
N GLY A 346 9.32 -35.04 20.19
CA GLY A 346 8.51 -33.82 20.11
C GLY A 346 7.76 -33.70 18.79
N THR A 347 6.93 -32.68 18.69
CA THR A 347 6.23 -32.36 17.43
C THR A 347 6.13 -30.85 17.28
N ASP A 348 6.57 -30.30 16.15
CA ASP A 348 6.46 -28.88 15.85
C ASP A 348 5.03 -28.50 15.39
N VAL A 349 4.72 -27.21 15.26
CA VAL A 349 3.36 -26.74 14.88
C VAL A 349 2.96 -27.12 13.45
N THR A 350 3.93 -27.56 12.63
CA THR A 350 3.68 -28.08 11.28
C THR A 350 3.42 -29.59 11.24
N GLY A 351 3.38 -30.24 12.42
CA GLY A 351 3.21 -31.68 12.56
C GLY A 351 4.47 -32.50 12.27
N LYS A 352 5.62 -31.85 12.14
CA LYS A 352 6.89 -32.55 11.97
C LYS A 352 7.38 -33.07 13.29
N GLU A 353 7.71 -34.37 13.33
CA GLU A 353 8.32 -35.01 14.47
C GLU A 353 9.75 -34.48 14.73
N LEU A 354 10.06 -34.21 15.98
CA LEU A 354 11.35 -33.73 16.47
C LEU A 354 12.04 -34.90 17.22
N GLU A 355 13.22 -35.28 16.77
CA GLU A 355 13.97 -36.35 17.41
C GLU A 355 14.26 -36.00 18.86
N PRO A 356 14.07 -36.96 19.80
CA PRO A 356 14.37 -36.75 21.20
C PRO A 356 15.87 -36.63 21.42
N ILE A 357 16.26 -35.91 22.47
CA ILE A 357 17.67 -35.76 22.85
C ILE A 357 18.05 -36.95 23.70
N ARG A 358 18.79 -37.88 23.11
CA ARG A 358 19.25 -39.08 23.84
C ARG A 358 20.31 -38.74 24.85
N GLY A 359 20.20 -39.29 26.07
CA GLY A 359 21.22 -39.19 27.10
C GLY A 359 22.51 -39.86 26.68
N GLN A 360 23.65 -39.33 27.16
CA GLN A 360 24.97 -39.90 26.90
C GLN A 360 25.28 -41.05 27.89
N SER A 361 25.76 -42.17 27.37
CA SER A 361 26.22 -43.27 28.19
C SER A 361 27.53 -42.91 28.87
N VAL A 362 27.64 -43.22 30.16
CA VAL A 362 28.93 -43.17 30.87
C VAL A 362 29.67 -44.43 30.62
N SER A 363 30.89 -44.35 30.05
CA SER A 363 31.77 -45.48 29.87
C SER A 363 32.76 -45.60 31.05
N VAL A 364 32.75 -46.73 31.73
CA VAL A 364 33.74 -47.10 32.70
C VAL A 364 34.41 -48.42 32.27
N GLU A 365 35.67 -48.43 32.18
CA GLU A 365 36.47 -49.66 31.85
C GLU A 365 36.71 -50.45 33.11
N LEU A 366 36.49 -51.77 33.01
CA LEU A 366 36.79 -52.69 34.08
C LEU A 366 38.26 -53.06 34.00
N GLY A 367 39.01 -52.71 35.02
CA GLY A 367 40.43 -53.14 35.22
C GLY A 367 40.54 -54.46 35.99
N ASP A 368 41.75 -54.73 36.46
CA ASP A 368 42.09 -55.99 37.20
C ASP A 368 41.23 -56.11 38.48
N ASN A 369 40.72 -57.33 38.75
CA ASN A 369 40.01 -57.72 39.98
C ASN A 369 38.73 -56.89 40.27
N VAL A 370 38.06 -56.42 39.23
CA VAL A 370 36.74 -55.79 39.30
C VAL A 370 35.78 -56.57 38.46
N ARG A 371 34.63 -56.96 39.00
CA ARG A 371 33.54 -57.60 38.30
C ARG A 371 32.30 -56.68 38.28
N GLN A 372 31.51 -56.83 37.22
CA GLN A 372 30.27 -56.10 37.05
C GLN A 372 29.10 -57.07 37.25
N GLU A 373 28.10 -56.63 38.02
CA GLU A 373 26.78 -57.30 38.11
C GLU A 373 25.69 -56.36 37.65
N GLU A 374 24.84 -56.87 36.74
CA GLU A 374 23.67 -56.10 36.25
C GLU A 374 22.53 -56.28 37.26
N GLU A 375 21.87 -55.18 37.56
CA GLU A 375 20.70 -55.10 38.41
C GLU A 375 19.41 -55.17 37.56
N SER A 376 18.27 -55.50 38.19
CA SER A 376 16.99 -55.62 37.49
C SER A 376 16.45 -54.29 36.97
N ASP A 377 16.98 -53.16 37.40
CA ASP A 377 16.65 -51.80 36.97
C ASP A 377 17.53 -51.30 35.79
N GLY A 378 18.35 -52.17 35.21
CA GLY A 378 19.29 -51.84 34.15
C GLY A 378 20.56 -51.16 34.62
N SER A 379 20.70 -50.85 35.91
CA SER A 379 21.96 -50.36 36.48
C SER A 379 22.95 -51.50 36.66
N SER A 380 24.21 -51.19 36.73
CA SER A 380 25.28 -52.15 37.03
C SER A 380 26.05 -51.73 38.25
N THR A 381 26.28 -52.67 39.14
CA THR A 381 27.18 -52.45 40.34
C THR A 381 28.50 -53.12 40.12
N LEU A 382 29.60 -52.41 40.38
CA LEU A 382 30.97 -52.86 40.26
C LEU A 382 31.49 -53.34 41.61
N TYR A 383 31.94 -54.55 41.66
CA TYR A 383 32.44 -55.19 42.90
C TYR A 383 33.93 -55.53 42.83
N ALA A 384 34.60 -55.46 43.98
CA ALA A 384 35.98 -55.98 44.14
C ALA A 384 35.93 -57.51 44.12
N GLU A 385 36.82 -58.13 43.35
CA GLU A 385 37.02 -59.61 43.39
C GLU A 385 38.02 -60.09 44.45
N THR A 386 38.96 -59.20 44.83
CA THR A 386 40.00 -59.45 45.80
C THR A 386 40.08 -58.35 46.82
N ASP A 387 40.78 -58.66 47.96
CA ASP A 387 41.17 -57.59 48.88
C ASP A 387 42.30 -56.78 48.25
N GLY A 388 42.22 -55.43 48.30
CA GLY A 388 43.26 -54.62 47.67
C GLY A 388 42.95 -53.11 47.70
N GLU A 389 43.80 -52.34 47.04
CA GLU A 389 43.70 -50.92 46.83
C GLU A 389 42.83 -50.59 45.59
N VAL A 390 41.87 -49.68 45.75
CA VAL A 390 41.07 -49.20 44.66
C VAL A 390 41.78 -48.10 43.89
N ILE A 391 41.95 -48.29 42.59
CA ILE A 391 42.54 -47.33 41.64
C ILE A 391 41.56 -46.98 40.59
N TYR A 392 41.31 -45.67 40.45
CA TYR A 392 40.46 -45.14 39.34
C TYR A 392 41.26 -44.11 38.52
N GLU A 393 41.74 -44.57 37.39
CA GLU A 393 42.51 -43.72 36.47
C GLU A 393 42.02 -43.85 35.05
N LYS A 394 41.93 -42.72 34.34
CA LYS A 394 41.53 -42.67 32.94
C LYS A 394 40.23 -43.46 32.64
N LYS A 395 39.22 -43.34 33.52
CA LYS A 395 37.94 -44.06 33.49
C LYS A 395 38.08 -45.60 33.68
N THR A 396 39.19 -46.12 34.08
CA THR A 396 39.39 -47.55 34.41
C THR A 396 39.37 -47.72 35.92
N LEU A 397 38.48 -48.58 36.41
CA LEU A 397 38.42 -48.95 37.83
C LEU A 397 39.07 -50.33 38.06
N SER A 398 40.09 -50.41 38.94
CA SER A 398 40.82 -51.66 39.28
C SER A 398 41.03 -51.78 40.76
N VAL A 399 41.29 -53.04 41.25
CA VAL A 399 41.67 -53.33 42.59
C VAL A 399 43.01 -54.07 42.52
N ARG A 400 44.03 -53.56 43.19
CA ARG A 400 45.40 -54.12 43.23
C ARG A 400 45.85 -54.51 44.64
#